data_1ef07f4add9a1662a7f03c85eb4302df
#
_entry.id   1ef07f4add9a1662a7f03c85eb4302df
#
_cell.length_a   1.000
_cell.length_b   1.000
_cell.length_c   1.000
_cell.angle_alpha   90.00
_cell.angle_beta   90.00
_cell.angle_gamma   90.00
#
_symmetry.space_group_name_H-M   'P 1'
#
loop_
_entity.id
_entity.type
_entity.pdbx_description
1 polymer ?
#
loop_
_entity_poly.entity_id
_entity_poly.type
_entity_poly.pdbx_seq_one_letter_code
_entity_poly.pdbx_strand_id
1 'polypeptide(L)'
;MIAKKYSSPELLTLKTPQDLGLQFTSIQRLEVWGSTFKEINTEESELALVVLEGTIQHKTALSDHTNRKGNLSLRDILFLPPESRVILSGTGVAMRFQAPSELGASFAHIRFHEIDKDPLKHKTYGNTLQGTFRHVWHAVGDDFPCSRLMLGFCQGNPGGWTAWPPHEHGREREEIYVYFGMGKGFGIQLVYETLSQPGISMVVQEGDVVNIPEGYHPNVGSPLSGIQYLYCMTAKEPGKREFLNLRIQKEYGEKFE
;
A
#
# COMPACT_ATOMS: atom_id res chain seq x y z
N MET A 1 7.36 -5.08 -18.01
CA MET A 1 6.40 -5.91 -17.22
C MET A 1 5.02 -5.28 -17.32
N ILE A 2 3.95 -6.09 -17.24
CA ILE A 2 2.58 -5.61 -17.51
C ILE A 2 1.85 -5.52 -16.17
N ALA A 3 1.24 -4.36 -15.87
CA ALA A 3 0.36 -4.19 -14.73
C ALA A 3 -0.85 -5.14 -14.84
N LYS A 4 -1.29 -5.69 -13.70
CA LYS A 4 -2.44 -6.60 -13.60
C LYS A 4 -3.31 -6.23 -12.42
N LYS A 5 -4.59 -6.58 -12.54
CA LYS A 5 -5.56 -6.50 -11.45
C LYS A 5 -5.82 -7.90 -10.89
N TYR A 6 -5.92 -7.96 -9.55
CA TYR A 6 -6.28 -9.16 -8.78
C TYR A 6 -7.52 -8.86 -7.95
N SER A 7 -8.43 -9.79 -7.89
CA SER A 7 -9.61 -9.73 -7.03
C SER A 7 -9.31 -10.28 -5.63
N SER A 8 -10.13 -9.94 -4.64
CA SER A 8 -9.97 -10.41 -3.26
C SER A 8 -9.81 -11.93 -3.12
N PRO A 9 -10.61 -12.80 -3.80
CA PRO A 9 -10.44 -14.25 -3.68
C PRO A 9 -9.08 -14.77 -4.16
N GLU A 10 -8.48 -14.14 -5.16
CA GLU A 10 -7.18 -14.56 -5.69
C GLU A 10 -6.04 -14.32 -4.71
N LEU A 11 -6.24 -13.43 -3.73
CA LEU A 11 -5.25 -13.00 -2.74
C LEU A 11 -5.37 -13.71 -1.39
N LEU A 12 -6.30 -14.63 -1.23
CA LEU A 12 -6.43 -15.43 0.00
C LEU A 12 -5.23 -16.36 0.23
N THR A 13 -4.52 -16.71 -0.84
CA THR A 13 -3.21 -17.35 -0.78
C THR A 13 -2.11 -16.32 -0.98
N LEU A 14 -0.95 -16.57 -0.37
CA LEU A 14 0.23 -15.71 -0.56
C LEU A 14 0.61 -15.68 -2.05
N LYS A 15 0.69 -14.49 -2.61
CA LYS A 15 1.25 -14.25 -3.93
C LYS A 15 2.70 -13.83 -3.79
N THR A 16 3.58 -14.57 -4.44
CA THR A 16 5.00 -14.28 -4.51
C THR A 16 5.28 -13.13 -5.48
N PRO A 17 6.49 -12.54 -5.46
CA PRO A 17 6.84 -11.53 -6.46
C PRO A 17 6.66 -12.04 -7.90
N GLN A 18 7.00 -13.29 -8.16
CA GLN A 18 6.85 -13.92 -9.48
C GLN A 18 5.38 -14.02 -9.92
N ASP A 19 4.47 -14.39 -9.01
CA ASP A 19 3.03 -14.44 -9.29
C ASP A 19 2.49 -13.06 -9.67
N LEU A 20 3.07 -12.02 -9.06
CA LEU A 20 2.68 -10.63 -9.28
C LEU A 20 3.39 -9.96 -10.46
N GLY A 21 4.42 -10.60 -11.04
CA GLY A 21 5.30 -9.96 -12.02
C GLY A 21 6.14 -8.83 -11.40
N LEU A 22 6.45 -8.94 -10.13
CA LEU A 22 7.29 -8.03 -9.34
C LEU A 22 8.63 -8.72 -9.00
N GLN A 23 9.53 -8.00 -8.34
CA GLN A 23 10.85 -8.51 -7.98
C GLN A 23 10.97 -8.85 -6.49
N PHE A 24 10.32 -8.08 -5.62
CA PHE A 24 10.55 -8.14 -4.18
C PHE A 24 9.29 -8.30 -3.34
N THR A 25 8.15 -7.76 -3.80
CA THR A 25 6.93 -7.68 -2.99
C THR A 25 6.12 -8.96 -3.07
N SER A 26 5.84 -9.56 -1.91
CA SER A 26 4.79 -10.57 -1.74
C SER A 26 3.57 -9.94 -1.07
N ILE A 27 2.36 -10.43 -1.39
CA ILE A 27 1.11 -9.92 -0.84
C ILE A 27 0.15 -11.05 -0.49
N GLN A 28 -0.66 -10.84 0.55
CA GLN A 28 -1.75 -11.74 0.91
C GLN A 28 -2.89 -10.97 1.57
N ARG A 29 -4.13 -11.31 1.20
CA ARG A 29 -5.33 -10.93 1.96
C ARG A 29 -5.55 -11.94 3.09
N LEU A 30 -5.61 -11.44 4.29
CA LEU A 30 -5.85 -12.23 5.50
C LEU A 30 -7.25 -11.94 5.99
N GLU A 31 -8.04 -12.99 6.14
CA GLU A 31 -9.34 -12.93 6.77
C GLU A 31 -9.28 -13.67 8.10
N VAL A 32 -9.60 -12.97 9.17
CA VAL A 32 -9.60 -13.49 10.56
C VAL A 32 -11.02 -13.41 11.09
N TRP A 33 -11.61 -14.56 11.43
CA TRP A 33 -12.99 -14.64 11.86
C TRP A 33 -13.15 -15.53 13.10
N GLY A 34 -13.79 -14.99 14.12
CA GLY A 34 -14.18 -15.74 15.31
C GLY A 34 -13.01 -16.36 16.07
N SER A 35 -13.01 -17.67 16.23
CA SER A 35 -11.98 -18.43 16.96
C SER A 35 -10.80 -18.87 16.09
N THR A 36 -10.74 -18.46 14.82
CA THR A 36 -9.61 -18.80 13.95
C THR A 36 -8.39 -17.95 14.28
N PHE A 37 -7.22 -18.58 14.22
CA PHE A 37 -5.95 -17.91 14.38
C PHE A 37 -5.19 -17.98 13.06
N LYS A 38 -4.48 -16.90 12.73
CA LYS A 38 -3.51 -16.88 11.63
C LYS A 38 -2.13 -16.69 12.22
N GLU A 39 -1.22 -17.59 11.93
CA GLU A 39 0.18 -17.50 12.32
C GLU A 39 1.04 -17.15 11.12
N ILE A 40 1.97 -16.22 11.31
CA ILE A 40 2.89 -15.77 10.28
C ILE A 40 4.27 -15.64 10.89
N ASN A 41 5.27 -16.19 10.20
CA ASN A 41 6.68 -15.97 10.48
C ASN A 41 7.25 -15.06 9.39
N THR A 42 8.08 -14.09 9.77
CA THR A 42 8.69 -13.16 8.82
C THR A 42 9.94 -13.71 8.16
N GLU A 43 10.60 -14.69 8.78
CA GLU A 43 11.88 -15.24 8.33
C GLU A 43 12.89 -14.10 8.09
N GLU A 44 13.55 -14.04 6.95
CA GLU A 44 14.51 -13.00 6.58
C GLU A 44 13.86 -11.70 6.02
N SER A 45 12.55 -11.59 6.11
CA SER A 45 11.78 -10.48 5.49
C SER A 45 11.28 -9.49 6.52
N GLU A 46 11.13 -8.25 6.11
CA GLU A 46 10.26 -7.28 6.78
C GLU A 46 8.81 -7.45 6.31
N LEU A 47 7.86 -7.18 7.19
CA LEU A 47 6.46 -7.43 6.93
C LEU A 47 5.59 -6.31 7.50
N ALA A 48 4.63 -5.85 6.70
CA ALA A 48 3.58 -4.94 7.13
C ALA A 48 2.21 -5.61 7.04
N LEU A 49 1.44 -5.55 8.13
CA LEU A 49 0.03 -5.93 8.18
C LEU A 49 -0.80 -4.65 8.30
N VAL A 50 -1.71 -4.42 7.36
CA VAL A 50 -2.58 -3.24 7.33
C VAL A 50 -4.02 -3.67 7.46
N VAL A 51 -4.74 -3.22 8.48
CA VAL A 51 -6.15 -3.57 8.69
C VAL A 51 -7.04 -2.74 7.76
N LEU A 52 -7.87 -3.42 6.98
CA LEU A 52 -8.83 -2.82 6.05
C LEU A 52 -10.27 -2.90 6.54
N GLU A 53 -10.56 -3.80 7.49
CA GLU A 53 -11.89 -3.98 8.06
C GLU A 53 -11.81 -4.62 9.45
N GLY A 54 -12.71 -4.21 10.35
CA GLY A 54 -12.87 -4.81 11.66
C GLY A 54 -11.75 -4.48 12.66
N THR A 55 -11.50 -5.40 13.59
CA THR A 55 -10.47 -5.28 14.62
C THR A 55 -9.72 -6.60 14.77
N ILE A 56 -8.41 -6.54 14.61
CA ILE A 56 -7.51 -7.71 14.70
C ILE A 56 -6.61 -7.55 15.92
N GLN A 57 -6.56 -8.57 16.74
CA GLN A 57 -5.61 -8.67 17.85
C GLN A 57 -4.34 -9.34 17.37
N HIS A 58 -3.20 -8.88 17.86
CA HIS A 58 -1.92 -9.52 17.61
C HIS A 58 -1.21 -9.92 18.89
N LYS A 59 -0.52 -11.06 18.83
CA LYS A 59 0.52 -11.47 19.77
C LYS A 59 1.77 -11.73 18.96
N THR A 60 2.81 -10.95 19.21
CA THR A 60 4.05 -10.94 18.41
C THR A 60 5.23 -11.28 19.32
N ALA A 61 6.04 -12.23 18.87
CA ALA A 61 7.36 -12.53 19.43
C ALA A 61 8.42 -12.01 18.45
N LEU A 62 9.37 -11.23 18.93
CA LEU A 62 10.48 -10.66 18.16
C LEU A 62 11.75 -11.51 18.35
N SER A 63 12.72 -11.33 17.47
CA SER A 63 14.02 -12.03 17.52
C SER A 63 14.80 -11.81 18.82
N ASP A 64 14.64 -10.67 19.47
CA ASP A 64 15.22 -10.34 20.77
C ASP A 64 14.48 -10.99 21.96
N HIS A 65 13.58 -11.93 21.70
CA HIS A 65 12.69 -12.60 22.66
C HIS A 65 11.69 -11.69 23.36
N THR A 66 11.55 -10.44 22.94
CA THR A 66 10.48 -9.58 23.48
C THR A 66 9.13 -9.94 22.88
N ASN A 67 8.09 -9.82 23.73
CA ASN A 67 6.72 -10.08 23.31
C ASN A 67 5.94 -8.76 23.25
N ARG A 68 5.14 -8.62 22.22
CA ARG A 68 4.23 -7.49 22.01
C ARG A 68 2.80 -8.02 21.80
N LYS A 69 1.83 -7.26 22.25
CA LYS A 69 0.41 -7.54 21.99
C LYS A 69 -0.35 -6.23 21.81
N GLY A 70 -1.42 -6.27 21.04
CA GLY A 70 -2.26 -5.09 20.84
C GLY A 70 -3.47 -5.40 19.98
N ASN A 71 -4.30 -4.38 19.79
CA ASN A 71 -5.44 -4.39 18.89
C ASN A 71 -5.15 -3.43 17.74
N LEU A 72 -5.35 -3.90 16.53
CA LEU A 72 -5.25 -3.15 15.29
C LEU A 72 -6.66 -2.82 14.82
N SER A 73 -6.92 -1.58 14.54
CA SER A 73 -8.17 -1.07 13.98
C SER A 73 -7.98 -0.67 12.52
N LEU A 74 -9.04 -0.24 11.86
CA LEU A 74 -9.03 0.20 10.46
C LEU A 74 -7.87 1.16 10.18
N ARG A 75 -7.08 0.85 9.15
CA ARG A 75 -5.86 1.57 8.69
C ARG A 75 -4.67 1.52 9.66
N ASP A 76 -4.76 0.87 10.81
CA ASP A 76 -3.57 0.63 11.63
C ASP A 76 -2.61 -0.32 10.91
N ILE A 77 -1.32 -0.12 11.13
CA ILE A 77 -0.26 -0.93 10.55
C ILE A 77 0.55 -1.58 11.67
N LEU A 78 0.71 -2.90 11.59
CA LEU A 78 1.71 -3.61 12.38
C LEU A 78 2.91 -3.91 11.48
N PHE A 79 4.04 -3.27 11.78
CA PHE A 79 5.29 -3.49 11.07
C PHE A 79 6.19 -4.43 11.87
N LEU A 80 6.67 -5.49 11.23
CA LEU A 80 7.45 -6.56 11.84
C LEU A 80 8.82 -6.66 11.18
N PRO A 81 9.90 -6.67 11.99
CA PRO A 81 11.25 -6.97 11.51
C PRO A 81 11.39 -8.46 11.12
N PRO A 82 12.50 -8.83 10.49
CA PRO A 82 12.89 -10.23 10.31
C PRO A 82 12.87 -11.03 11.60
N GLU A 83 12.78 -12.35 11.48
CA GLU A 83 12.81 -13.33 12.58
C GLU A 83 11.70 -13.09 13.64
N SER A 84 10.59 -12.51 13.21
CA SER A 84 9.41 -12.29 14.05
C SER A 84 8.33 -13.33 13.78
N ARG A 85 7.58 -13.65 14.82
CA ARG A 85 6.39 -14.49 14.75
C ARG A 85 5.18 -13.73 15.25
N VAL A 86 4.10 -13.71 14.48
CA VAL A 86 2.84 -13.08 14.89
C VAL A 86 1.68 -14.05 14.80
N ILE A 87 0.83 -14.03 15.83
CA ILE A 87 -0.45 -14.73 15.86
C ILE A 87 -1.55 -13.67 15.85
N LEU A 88 -2.43 -13.75 14.85
CA LEU A 88 -3.58 -12.87 14.67
C LEU A 88 -4.87 -13.57 15.10
N SER A 89 -5.75 -12.83 15.75
CA SER A 89 -7.08 -13.27 16.18
C SER A 89 -8.07 -12.10 16.12
N GLY A 90 -9.36 -12.35 16.34
CA GLY A 90 -10.41 -11.34 16.31
C GLY A 90 -11.28 -11.44 15.07
N THR A 91 -11.82 -10.32 14.59
CA THR A 91 -12.72 -10.30 13.43
C THR A 91 -12.36 -9.13 12.53
N GLY A 92 -11.84 -9.42 11.34
CA GLY A 92 -11.43 -8.39 10.38
C GLY A 92 -10.67 -8.93 9.18
N VAL A 93 -10.32 -7.97 8.32
CA VAL A 93 -9.53 -8.19 7.11
C VAL A 93 -8.27 -7.35 7.19
N ALA A 94 -7.14 -7.96 6.87
CA ALA A 94 -5.87 -7.25 6.71
C ALA A 94 -5.17 -7.62 5.41
N MET A 95 -4.36 -6.69 4.91
CA MET A 95 -3.40 -6.97 3.86
C MET A 95 -2.02 -7.18 4.47
N ARG A 96 -1.36 -8.24 4.05
CA ARG A 96 0.05 -8.54 4.32
C ARG A 96 0.88 -8.13 3.13
N PHE A 97 1.93 -7.34 3.38
CA PHE A 97 3.01 -7.04 2.45
C PHE A 97 4.30 -7.53 3.05
N GLN A 98 5.16 -8.10 2.23
CA GLN A 98 6.43 -8.65 2.68
C GLN A 98 7.49 -8.46 1.60
N ALA A 99 8.70 -8.08 2.04
CA ALA A 99 9.86 -7.93 1.18
C ALA A 99 11.13 -8.38 1.92
N PRO A 100 12.20 -8.79 1.22
CA PRO A 100 13.49 -9.07 1.85
C PRO A 100 13.99 -7.88 2.66
N SER A 101 14.65 -8.15 3.80
CA SER A 101 15.12 -7.10 4.73
C SER A 101 16.61 -7.22 4.99
N GLU A 102 17.42 -6.69 4.10
CA GLU A 102 18.87 -6.77 4.16
C GLU A 102 19.49 -5.83 5.20
N LEU A 103 18.81 -4.73 5.53
CA LEU A 103 19.26 -3.72 6.49
C LEU A 103 18.59 -3.87 7.86
N GLY A 104 17.72 -4.87 8.01
CA GLY A 104 16.85 -5.00 9.16
C GLY A 104 15.67 -4.02 9.12
N ALA A 105 14.82 -4.10 10.14
CA ALA A 105 13.65 -3.25 10.29
C ALA A 105 13.30 -3.09 11.78
N SER A 106 12.54 -2.04 12.11
CA SER A 106 12.02 -1.84 13.46
C SER A 106 10.61 -2.39 13.61
N PHE A 107 10.31 -2.95 14.79
CA PHE A 107 8.93 -3.22 15.17
C PHE A 107 8.18 -1.91 15.39
N ALA A 108 6.96 -1.82 14.82
CA ALA A 108 6.06 -0.70 15.12
C ALA A 108 4.59 -1.13 15.07
N HIS A 109 3.80 -0.56 15.98
CA HIS A 109 2.35 -0.51 15.87
C HIS A 109 1.97 0.92 15.53
N ILE A 110 1.77 1.20 14.26
CA ILE A 110 1.49 2.52 13.72
C ILE A 110 -0.04 2.72 13.73
N ARG A 111 -0.51 3.66 14.53
CA ARG A 111 -1.93 3.96 14.67
C ARG A 111 -2.36 5.01 13.67
N PHE A 112 -3.38 4.71 12.89
CA PHE A 112 -3.84 5.64 11.86
C PHE A 112 -4.25 7.00 12.41
N HIS A 113 -4.91 7.06 13.57
CA HIS A 113 -5.32 8.33 14.17
C HIS A 113 -4.16 9.24 14.61
N GLU A 114 -2.95 8.68 14.82
CA GLU A 114 -1.74 9.45 15.10
C GLU A 114 -1.17 10.03 13.81
N ILE A 115 -1.13 9.23 12.73
CA ILE A 115 -0.71 9.68 11.40
C ILE A 115 -1.66 10.77 10.87
N ASP A 116 -2.96 10.60 11.04
CA ASP A 116 -3.98 11.53 10.55
C ASP A 116 -3.86 12.93 11.18
N LYS A 117 -3.36 13.01 12.41
CA LYS A 117 -3.12 14.27 13.12
C LYS A 117 -1.73 14.86 12.88
N ASP A 118 -0.80 14.09 12.32
CA ASP A 118 0.57 14.53 12.12
C ASP A 118 0.71 15.26 10.77
N PRO A 119 0.94 16.59 10.76
CA PRO A 119 1.06 17.35 9.52
C PRO A 119 2.32 17.01 8.72
N LEU A 120 3.25 16.25 9.26
CA LEU A 120 4.40 15.73 8.51
C LEU A 120 4.01 14.48 7.72
N LYS A 121 3.05 13.71 8.21
CA LYS A 121 2.60 12.45 7.61
C LYS A 121 1.31 12.57 6.80
N HIS A 122 0.37 13.41 7.23
CA HIS A 122 -0.86 13.70 6.50
C HIS A 122 -0.68 14.97 5.65
N LYS A 123 -0.70 14.79 4.35
CA LYS A 123 -0.58 15.86 3.35
C LYS A 123 -1.84 15.93 2.50
N THR A 124 -2.09 17.11 1.96
CA THR A 124 -3.08 17.33 0.90
C THR A 124 -2.37 17.82 -0.35
N TYR A 125 -2.79 17.34 -1.50
CA TYR A 125 -2.25 17.72 -2.79
C TYR A 125 -3.36 18.04 -3.77
N GLY A 126 -3.04 18.85 -4.78
CA GLY A 126 -3.92 19.15 -5.88
C GLY A 126 -4.94 20.22 -5.59
N ASN A 127 -5.90 20.35 -6.48
CA ASN A 127 -6.87 21.44 -6.51
C ASN A 127 -8.29 20.91 -6.77
N THR A 128 -9.27 21.35 -5.97
CA THR A 128 -10.67 20.92 -6.09
C THR A 128 -11.29 21.33 -7.42
N LEU A 129 -10.96 22.52 -7.94
CA LEU A 129 -11.51 23.00 -9.21
C LEU A 129 -11.00 22.21 -10.42
N GLN A 130 -9.80 21.65 -10.30
CA GLN A 130 -9.21 20.79 -11.32
C GLN A 130 -9.57 19.31 -11.12
N GLY A 131 -10.30 18.97 -10.06
CA GLY A 131 -10.65 17.59 -9.73
C GLY A 131 -9.44 16.76 -9.30
N THR A 132 -8.39 17.36 -8.72
CA THR A 132 -7.15 16.66 -8.35
C THR A 132 -6.88 16.69 -6.85
N PHE A 133 -7.77 17.29 -6.04
CA PHE A 133 -7.60 17.35 -4.60
C PHE A 133 -7.68 15.95 -3.95
N ARG A 134 -6.70 15.66 -3.11
CA ARG A 134 -6.60 14.39 -2.40
C ARG A 134 -5.86 14.51 -1.09
N HIS A 135 -6.18 13.62 -0.18
CA HIS A 135 -5.42 13.36 1.05
C HIS A 135 -4.43 12.24 0.80
N VAL A 136 -3.22 12.39 1.34
CA VAL A 136 -2.18 11.34 1.32
C VAL A 136 -1.58 11.22 2.72
N TRP A 137 -1.55 10.00 3.24
CA TRP A 137 -0.96 9.67 4.53
C TRP A 137 0.28 8.81 4.33
N HIS A 138 1.45 9.32 4.71
CA HIS A 138 2.73 8.61 4.64
C HIS A 138 2.97 7.87 5.96
N ALA A 139 2.48 6.64 6.05
CA ALA A 139 2.51 5.86 7.29
C ALA A 139 3.89 5.27 7.58
N VAL A 140 4.49 4.62 6.58
CA VAL A 140 5.87 4.10 6.58
C VAL A 140 6.61 4.87 5.50
N GLY A 141 7.23 5.98 5.88
CA GLY A 141 7.94 6.89 4.99
C GLY A 141 9.46 6.66 5.02
N ASP A 142 10.18 7.63 4.47
CA ASP A 142 11.64 7.60 4.36
C ASP A 142 12.33 7.58 5.73
N ASP A 143 11.68 8.15 6.74
CA ASP A 143 12.15 8.27 8.12
C ASP A 143 11.98 6.97 8.95
N PHE A 144 11.18 6.02 8.47
CA PHE A 144 10.94 4.78 9.20
C PHE A 144 12.08 3.78 8.99
N PRO A 145 12.66 3.21 10.08
CA PRO A 145 13.78 2.27 9.95
C PRO A 145 13.33 0.91 9.40
N CYS A 146 13.48 0.70 8.12
CA CYS A 146 13.28 -0.58 7.44
C CYS A 146 14.05 -0.62 6.11
N SER A 147 14.08 -1.77 5.46
CA SER A 147 14.94 -2.02 4.31
C SER A 147 14.34 -1.50 3.01
N ARG A 148 13.08 -1.85 2.70
CA ARG A 148 12.50 -1.65 1.37
C ARG A 148 11.09 -1.08 1.35
N LEU A 149 10.24 -1.48 2.33
CA LEU A 149 8.81 -1.17 2.28
C LEU A 149 8.52 0.30 2.61
N MET A 150 7.59 0.88 1.86
CA MET A 150 6.97 2.18 2.10
C MET A 150 5.46 2.01 1.95
N LEU A 151 4.68 2.48 2.92
CA LEU A 151 3.23 2.31 2.91
C LEU A 151 2.51 3.61 3.31
N GLY A 152 1.35 3.77 2.74
CA GLY A 152 0.47 4.86 3.10
C GLY A 152 -0.89 4.76 2.41
N PHE A 153 -1.68 5.79 2.58
CA PHE A 153 -3.04 5.83 2.08
C PHE A 153 -3.23 7.05 1.19
N CYS A 154 -4.09 6.91 0.20
CA CYS A 154 -4.55 8.01 -0.62
C CYS A 154 -6.07 8.00 -0.70
N GLN A 155 -6.69 9.18 -0.61
CA GLN A 155 -8.11 9.37 -0.76
C GLN A 155 -8.38 10.61 -1.61
N GLY A 156 -8.94 10.40 -2.79
CA GLY A 156 -9.40 11.46 -3.69
C GLY A 156 -10.86 11.80 -3.47
N ASN A 157 -11.24 13.03 -3.84
CA ASN A 157 -12.63 13.46 -3.83
C ASN A 157 -13.48 12.67 -4.85
N PRO A 158 -14.81 12.61 -4.67
CA PRO A 158 -15.73 12.10 -5.69
C PRO A 158 -15.49 12.72 -7.06
N GLY A 159 -15.31 11.89 -8.10
CA GLY A 159 -14.97 12.32 -9.46
C GLY A 159 -13.54 12.83 -9.65
N GLY A 160 -12.71 12.77 -8.61
CA GLY A 160 -11.37 13.33 -8.62
C GLY A 160 -10.28 12.34 -9.06
N TRP A 161 -9.19 12.92 -9.57
CA TRP A 161 -7.96 12.23 -9.91
C TRP A 161 -7.03 12.12 -8.71
N THR A 162 -6.35 10.97 -8.61
CA THR A 162 -5.25 10.76 -7.67
C THR A 162 -4.04 10.18 -8.41
N ALA A 163 -2.90 10.00 -7.72
CA ALA A 163 -1.61 9.77 -8.36
C ALA A 163 -1.34 10.83 -9.47
N TRP A 164 -1.70 12.08 -9.18
CA TRP A 164 -1.62 13.22 -10.09
C TRP A 164 -0.58 14.25 -9.61
N PRO A 165 0.22 14.90 -10.50
CA PRO A 165 0.30 14.60 -11.94
C PRO A 165 0.75 13.16 -12.21
N PRO A 166 0.49 12.63 -13.42
CA PRO A 166 0.97 11.30 -13.79
C PRO A 166 2.48 11.22 -13.58
N HIS A 167 2.92 10.20 -12.85
CA HIS A 167 4.32 10.01 -12.50
C HIS A 167 4.67 8.53 -12.54
N GLU A 168 5.96 8.23 -12.58
CA GLU A 168 6.48 6.88 -12.52
C GLU A 168 7.76 6.82 -11.68
N HIS A 169 8.01 5.69 -11.07
CA HIS A 169 9.20 5.41 -10.26
C HIS A 169 9.67 3.95 -10.43
N GLY A 170 9.27 3.32 -11.52
CA GLY A 170 9.47 1.90 -11.76
C GLY A 170 10.92 1.45 -11.88
N ARG A 171 11.89 2.36 -12.05
CA ARG A 171 13.32 2.02 -11.98
C ARG A 171 13.79 1.83 -10.56
N GLU A 172 13.27 2.61 -9.63
CA GLU A 172 13.68 2.66 -8.24
C GLU A 172 12.83 1.80 -7.33
N ARG A 173 11.53 1.70 -7.64
CA ARG A 173 10.52 1.01 -6.81
C ARG A 173 9.49 0.32 -7.67
N GLU A 174 8.99 -0.78 -7.19
CA GLU A 174 7.74 -1.39 -7.64
C GLU A 174 6.62 -0.99 -6.68
N GLU A 175 5.37 -0.98 -7.15
CA GLU A 175 4.24 -0.51 -6.36
C GLU A 175 3.03 -1.43 -6.48
N ILE A 176 2.22 -1.45 -5.42
CA ILE A 176 0.93 -2.13 -5.37
C ILE A 176 -0.10 -1.15 -4.79
N TYR A 177 -1.27 -1.05 -5.44
CA TYR A 177 -2.45 -0.39 -4.88
C TYR A 177 -3.47 -1.42 -4.45
N VAL A 178 -4.01 -1.25 -3.23
CA VAL A 178 -5.14 -2.01 -2.69
C VAL A 178 -6.31 -1.05 -2.51
N TYR A 179 -7.36 -1.23 -3.28
CA TYR A 179 -8.55 -0.37 -3.22
C TYR A 179 -9.47 -0.80 -2.09
N PHE A 180 -9.88 0.14 -1.25
CA PHE A 180 -10.77 -0.11 -0.12
C PHE A 180 -11.53 1.15 0.29
N GLY A 181 -12.61 1.02 1.05
CA GLY A 181 -13.42 2.15 1.51
C GLY A 181 -14.20 2.86 0.40
N MET A 182 -14.37 2.22 -0.77
CA MET A 182 -15.08 2.77 -1.91
C MET A 182 -16.57 2.37 -1.95
N GLY A 183 -16.98 1.43 -1.10
CA GLY A 183 -18.34 0.94 -1.03
C GLY A 183 -18.85 0.41 -2.37
N LYS A 184 -19.94 0.99 -2.91
CA LYS A 184 -20.49 0.64 -4.23
C LYS A 184 -19.88 1.44 -5.39
N GLY A 185 -18.92 2.31 -5.11
CA GLY A 185 -18.21 3.08 -6.13
C GLY A 185 -17.21 2.23 -6.90
N PHE A 186 -16.64 2.84 -7.91
CA PHE A 186 -15.54 2.27 -8.69
C PHE A 186 -14.56 3.36 -9.08
N GLY A 187 -13.37 2.98 -9.49
CA GLY A 187 -12.38 3.85 -10.10
C GLY A 187 -11.87 3.28 -11.42
N ILE A 188 -11.07 4.07 -12.11
CA ILE A 188 -10.31 3.65 -13.27
C ILE A 188 -8.84 3.86 -12.97
N GLN A 189 -8.07 2.79 -13.00
CA GLN A 189 -6.61 2.81 -12.93
C GLN A 189 -6.06 2.78 -14.35
N LEU A 190 -5.18 3.72 -14.67
CA LEU A 190 -4.42 3.74 -15.91
C LEU A 190 -2.97 3.33 -15.62
N VAL A 191 -2.34 2.59 -16.52
CA VAL A 191 -0.89 2.35 -16.51
C VAL A 191 -0.37 2.42 -17.94
N TYR A 192 0.59 3.30 -18.23
CA TYR A 192 1.12 3.51 -19.57
C TYR A 192 2.56 4.06 -19.54
N GLU A 193 3.30 3.85 -20.61
CA GLU A 193 4.62 4.45 -20.81
C GLU A 193 4.51 5.82 -21.52
N THR A 194 3.68 5.89 -22.55
CA THR A 194 3.41 7.12 -23.30
C THR A 194 1.95 7.15 -23.71
N LEU A 195 1.36 8.35 -23.90
CA LEU A 195 -0.04 8.49 -24.36
C LEU A 195 -0.24 8.07 -25.83
N SER A 196 0.84 7.98 -26.60
CA SER A 196 0.78 7.55 -28.02
C SER A 196 0.80 6.05 -28.21
N GLN A 197 1.04 5.28 -27.13
CA GLN A 197 1.05 3.82 -27.15
C GLN A 197 -0.12 3.26 -26.38
N PRO A 198 -0.59 2.04 -26.70
CA PRO A 198 -1.63 1.40 -25.92
C PRO A 198 -1.20 1.24 -24.47
N GLY A 199 -1.95 1.85 -23.56
CA GLY A 199 -1.84 1.63 -22.13
C GLY A 199 -2.82 0.59 -21.64
N ILE A 200 -2.78 0.32 -20.35
CA ILE A 200 -3.75 -0.52 -19.66
C ILE A 200 -4.72 0.40 -18.91
N SER A 201 -6.01 0.14 -19.07
CA SER A 201 -7.07 0.74 -18.26
C SER A 201 -7.84 -0.36 -17.54
N MET A 202 -8.03 -0.22 -16.23
CA MET A 202 -8.69 -1.21 -15.41
C MET A 202 -9.78 -0.55 -14.58
N VAL A 203 -11.00 -1.08 -14.62
CA VAL A 203 -12.02 -0.74 -13.63
C VAL A 203 -11.62 -1.41 -12.31
N VAL A 204 -11.56 -0.61 -11.25
CA VAL A 204 -11.20 -1.06 -9.89
C VAL A 204 -12.33 -0.79 -8.93
N GLN A 205 -12.55 -1.72 -8.00
CA GLN A 205 -13.62 -1.70 -7.01
C GLN A 205 -13.06 -2.07 -5.63
N GLU A 206 -13.94 -2.07 -4.64
CA GLU A 206 -13.63 -2.51 -3.27
C GLU A 206 -12.93 -3.87 -3.24
N GLY A 207 -11.75 -3.93 -2.62
CA GLY A 207 -10.96 -5.13 -2.47
C GLY A 207 -10.08 -5.52 -3.67
N ASP A 208 -10.16 -4.81 -4.80
CA ASP A 208 -9.27 -5.04 -5.92
C ASP A 208 -7.84 -4.60 -5.59
N VAL A 209 -6.89 -5.27 -6.20
CA VAL A 209 -5.45 -4.96 -6.09
C VAL A 209 -4.85 -4.81 -7.48
N VAL A 210 -4.02 -3.80 -7.66
CA VAL A 210 -3.29 -3.58 -8.92
C VAL A 210 -1.80 -3.52 -8.61
N ASN A 211 -1.01 -4.36 -9.30
CA ASN A 211 0.44 -4.24 -9.32
C ASN A 211 0.88 -3.23 -10.38
N ILE A 212 1.85 -2.41 -10.04
CA ILE A 212 2.42 -1.38 -10.91
C ILE A 212 3.93 -1.56 -10.90
N PRO A 213 4.47 -2.44 -11.78
CA PRO A 213 5.91 -2.68 -11.84
C PRO A 213 6.68 -1.48 -12.38
N GLU A 214 6.06 -0.69 -13.27
CA GLU A 214 6.60 0.51 -13.90
C GLU A 214 5.52 1.25 -14.70
N GLY A 215 5.80 2.48 -15.11
CA GLY A 215 4.95 3.31 -15.96
C GLY A 215 4.17 4.38 -15.20
N TYR A 216 3.68 5.36 -15.94
CA TYR A 216 2.77 6.39 -15.43
C TYR A 216 1.44 5.75 -15.02
N HIS A 217 0.95 6.06 -13.82
CA HIS A 217 -0.17 5.32 -13.22
C HIS A 217 -1.23 6.18 -12.53
N PRO A 218 -1.72 7.26 -13.16
CA PRO A 218 -2.81 8.05 -12.59
C PRO A 218 -4.10 7.23 -12.49
N ASN A 219 -4.96 7.62 -11.55
CA ASN A 219 -6.27 7.00 -11.40
C ASN A 219 -7.34 8.02 -11.06
N VAL A 220 -8.60 7.66 -11.30
CA VAL A 220 -9.75 8.54 -11.07
C VAL A 220 -10.90 7.74 -10.44
N GLY A 221 -11.58 8.36 -9.48
CA GLY A 221 -12.73 7.77 -8.81
C GLY A 221 -14.06 8.16 -9.43
N SER A 222 -15.07 7.30 -9.24
CA SER A 222 -16.44 7.63 -9.63
C SER A 222 -17.00 8.81 -8.80
N PRO A 223 -17.97 9.55 -9.32
CA PRO A 223 -18.62 10.63 -8.55
C PRO A 223 -19.35 10.15 -7.28
N LEU A 224 -19.62 8.86 -7.17
CA LEU A 224 -20.34 8.31 -6.01
C LEU A 224 -19.48 8.28 -4.72
N SER A 225 -18.21 7.87 -4.83
CA SER A 225 -17.37 7.62 -3.65
C SER A 225 -15.97 8.23 -3.73
N GLY A 226 -15.58 8.70 -4.90
CA GLY A 226 -14.17 8.98 -5.18
C GLY A 226 -13.36 7.69 -5.34
N ILE A 227 -12.06 7.79 -5.09
CA ILE A 227 -11.15 6.65 -5.09
C ILE A 227 -10.30 6.67 -3.81
N GLN A 228 -10.16 5.51 -3.20
CA GLN A 228 -9.34 5.34 -2.00
C GLN A 228 -8.53 4.06 -2.11
N TYR A 229 -7.26 4.14 -1.74
CA TYR A 229 -6.37 2.99 -1.75
C TYR A 229 -5.25 3.09 -0.70
N LEU A 230 -4.80 1.93 -0.30
CA LEU A 230 -3.53 1.72 0.36
C LEU A 230 -2.47 1.52 -0.73
N TYR A 231 -1.40 2.30 -0.71
CA TYR A 231 -0.24 2.05 -1.54
C TYR A 231 0.86 1.33 -0.75
N CYS A 232 1.53 0.42 -1.41
CA CYS A 232 2.75 -0.20 -0.94
C CYS A 232 3.80 -0.10 -2.04
N MET A 233 4.84 0.67 -1.80
CA MET A 233 6.02 0.71 -2.65
C MET A 233 7.13 -0.13 -2.01
N THR A 234 7.92 -0.78 -2.86
CA THR A 234 9.07 -1.58 -2.43
C THR A 234 10.30 -1.13 -3.20
N ALA A 235 11.29 -0.61 -2.48
CA ALA A 235 12.55 -0.17 -3.08
C ALA A 235 13.33 -1.34 -3.67
N LYS A 236 13.82 -1.20 -4.90
CA LYS A 236 14.63 -2.22 -5.59
C LYS A 236 16.04 -2.32 -5.00
N GLU A 237 16.57 -1.22 -4.45
CA GLU A 237 17.80 -1.20 -3.68
C GLU A 237 17.49 -0.98 -2.19
N PRO A 238 18.05 -1.80 -1.27
CA PRO A 238 17.82 -1.65 0.15
C PRO A 238 18.19 -0.24 0.66
N GLY A 239 17.31 0.38 1.44
CA GLY A 239 17.53 1.70 2.01
C GLY A 239 17.26 2.89 1.05
N LYS A 240 17.20 2.68 -0.26
CA LYS A 240 16.88 3.75 -1.23
C LYS A 240 15.37 3.89 -1.41
N ARG A 241 14.69 4.42 -0.41
CA ARG A 241 13.24 4.49 -0.38
C ARG A 241 12.65 5.83 -0.83
N GLU A 242 13.36 6.90 -0.81
CA GLU A 242 13.09 8.29 -1.23
C GLU A 242 11.75 8.53 -1.97
N PHE A 243 10.66 8.77 -1.22
CA PHE A 243 9.29 8.84 -1.76
C PHE A 243 9.16 9.77 -2.97
N LEU A 244 9.82 10.93 -2.94
CA LEU A 244 9.75 11.94 -4.01
C LEU A 244 10.76 11.71 -5.16
N ASN A 245 11.55 10.65 -5.13
CA ASN A 245 12.39 10.28 -6.26
C ASN A 245 11.54 9.59 -7.34
N LEU A 246 10.90 10.40 -8.18
CA LEU A 246 9.96 9.96 -9.21
C LEU A 246 10.08 10.85 -10.44
N ARG A 247 9.57 10.36 -11.56
CA ARG A 247 9.53 11.09 -12.83
C ARG A 247 8.10 11.51 -13.16
N ILE A 248 7.85 12.81 -13.19
CA ILE A 248 6.55 13.38 -13.57
C ILE A 248 6.47 13.47 -15.09
N GLN A 249 5.30 13.15 -15.63
CA GLN A 249 5.01 13.36 -17.05
C GLN A 249 4.90 14.87 -17.32
N LYS A 250 5.84 15.40 -18.07
CA LYS A 250 6.08 16.85 -18.23
C LYS A 250 4.88 17.66 -18.72
N GLU A 251 4.01 17.04 -19.51
CA GLU A 251 2.80 17.67 -20.03
C GLU A 251 1.79 18.06 -18.95
N TYR A 252 1.90 17.47 -17.74
CA TYR A 252 0.96 17.68 -16.64
C TYR A 252 1.55 18.37 -15.43
N GLY A 253 2.82 18.78 -15.48
CA GLY A 253 3.46 19.51 -14.40
C GLY A 253 4.93 19.10 -14.18
N GLU A 254 5.59 19.77 -13.25
CA GLU A 254 7.00 19.52 -12.92
C GLU A 254 7.18 18.99 -11.48
N LYS A 255 6.17 19.13 -10.64
CA LYS A 255 6.21 18.72 -9.23
C LYS A 255 4.80 18.36 -8.72
N PHE A 256 4.75 17.66 -7.61
CA PHE A 256 3.51 17.48 -6.84
C PHE A 256 3.09 18.81 -6.20
N GLU A 257 1.87 19.24 -6.50
CA GLU A 257 1.23 20.39 -5.89
C GLU A 257 -0.07 19.97 -5.18
#